data_186690e86dde91ec78eea87b805e4a37
#
_entry.id   186690e86dde91ec78eea87b805e4a37
#
_cell.length_a   1.000
_cell.length_b   1.000
_cell.length_c   1.000
_cell.angle_alpha   90.00
_cell.angle_beta   90.00
_cell.angle_gamma   90.00
#
_symmetry.space_group_name_H-M   'P 1'
#
loop_
_entity.id
_entity.type
_entity.pdbx_description
1 polymer ?
#
loop_
_entity_poly.entity_id
_entity_poly.type
_entity_poly.pdbx_seq_one_letter_code
_entity_poly.pdbx_strand_id
1 'polypeptide(L)'
;FVLDKKPLKKSQYYDVNALDSFLTIQKNKKKFNFPKGLESENIRVINWEQALREIPHELRFILEKEEPPKTQYEAFVNANFNAGFIVITKRDSLFKDIINYEIENTQDSIIKNIIIIRENIEGLKLLETINAGVKFMNETIFLMQNSRAIFCRIFNLDSTSLINLQTLIEKDSVLKTGNAFLNGNFISARITNSLIGQGSSLEQLDFSFLNSKQFYNVDLKTIHKASDAYSYSELKTVLNEESKNLFDGMIKILPNGQKANALLKTHSLLLSRDASTNNIPSLEIEADDVKATHSATSSNLDEDQLFYLESRCINKEEARHTIIKGFLESIIYRLPEEYSEYMIEALNKKLEAT
;
A
#
# COMPACT_ATOMS: atom_id res chain seq x y z
N PHE A 1 24.99 17.17 -1.93
CA PHE A 1 24.16 16.77 -3.07
C PHE A 1 23.24 17.95 -3.39
N VAL A 2 23.47 18.64 -4.49
CA VAL A 2 22.54 19.63 -5.05
C VAL A 2 21.52 18.79 -5.83
N LEU A 3 20.28 18.72 -5.32
CA LEU A 3 19.19 18.07 -6.05
C LEU A 3 18.93 18.89 -7.32
N ASP A 4 19.20 18.29 -8.47
CA ASP A 4 18.92 18.91 -9.75
C ASP A 4 17.40 19.08 -9.91
N LYS A 5 16.93 20.34 -9.99
CA LYS A 5 15.51 20.71 -10.08
C LYS A 5 14.89 20.39 -11.45
N LYS A 6 15.42 19.42 -12.19
CA LYS A 6 14.79 19.02 -13.46
C LYS A 6 13.37 18.50 -13.20
N PRO A 7 12.36 19.08 -13.83
CA PRO A 7 11.00 18.63 -13.67
C PRO A 7 10.89 17.16 -14.11
N LEU A 8 10.36 16.33 -13.26
CA LEU A 8 9.98 14.97 -13.60
C LEU A 8 9.00 15.06 -14.78
N LYS A 9 9.24 14.32 -15.88
CA LYS A 9 8.38 14.37 -17.09
C LYS A 9 6.90 13.98 -16.82
N LYS A 10 6.56 13.44 -15.64
CA LYS A 10 5.20 13.19 -15.14
C LYS A 10 4.72 14.25 -14.12
N SER A 11 5.41 15.37 -13.94
CA SER A 11 5.22 16.32 -12.84
C SER A 11 4.10 17.34 -13.03
N GLN A 12 3.27 17.21 -14.04
CA GLN A 12 2.09 18.11 -14.17
C GLN A 12 1.11 18.06 -12.99
N TYR A 13 1.26 17.05 -12.12
CA TYR A 13 0.38 16.78 -10.99
C TYR A 13 1.05 16.91 -9.62
N TYR A 14 2.34 17.21 -9.55
CA TYR A 14 3.04 17.36 -8.27
C TYR A 14 3.14 18.83 -7.89
N ASP A 15 2.70 19.16 -6.69
CA ASP A 15 3.07 20.45 -6.09
C ASP A 15 4.53 20.40 -5.64
N VAL A 16 5.42 20.82 -6.54
CA VAL A 16 6.87 20.84 -6.30
C VAL A 16 7.23 21.73 -5.10
N ASN A 17 6.43 22.78 -4.81
CA ASN A 17 6.69 23.66 -3.68
C ASN A 17 6.38 22.99 -2.34
N ALA A 18 5.34 22.15 -2.28
CA ALA A 18 5.07 21.33 -1.12
C ALA A 18 6.23 20.34 -0.85
N LEU A 19 6.81 19.74 -1.89
CA LEU A 19 7.95 18.83 -1.78
C LEU A 19 9.26 19.56 -1.38
N ASP A 20 9.52 20.75 -1.89
CA ASP A 20 10.71 21.55 -1.52
C ASP A 20 10.74 21.88 -0.01
N SER A 21 9.57 22.04 0.63
CA SER A 21 9.50 22.23 2.08
C SER A 21 9.96 21.01 2.88
N PHE A 22 9.87 19.81 2.30
CA PHE A 22 10.34 18.56 2.94
C PHE A 22 11.87 18.41 2.89
N LEU A 23 12.54 18.97 1.90
CA LEU A 23 13.99 18.88 1.76
C LEU A 23 14.75 19.69 2.83
N THR A 24 14.03 20.51 3.59
CA THR A 24 14.54 21.29 4.73
C THR A 24 14.54 20.50 6.04
N ILE A 25 14.14 19.22 6.02
CA ILE A 25 14.12 18.36 7.22
C ILE A 25 15.55 18.19 7.74
N GLN A 26 15.82 18.81 8.88
CA GLN A 26 17.11 18.72 9.56
C GLN A 26 17.36 17.30 10.06
N LYS A 27 18.61 16.85 9.98
CA LYS A 27 19.12 15.56 10.48
C LYS A 27 19.04 15.45 12.02
N ASN A 28 17.85 15.57 12.60
CA ASN A 28 17.69 15.32 14.03
C ASN A 28 17.52 13.81 14.24
N LYS A 29 18.52 13.16 14.81
CA LYS A 29 18.41 11.78 15.32
C LYS A 29 17.35 11.77 16.42
N LYS A 30 16.11 11.40 16.09
CA LYS A 30 15.05 11.25 17.09
C LYS A 30 15.03 9.80 17.59
N LYS A 31 14.72 9.62 18.87
CA LYS A 31 14.39 8.30 19.39
C LYS A 31 13.12 7.83 18.70
N PHE A 32 13.23 6.83 17.85
CA PHE A 32 12.09 6.11 17.32
C PHE A 32 11.65 5.09 18.37
N ASN A 33 10.39 5.11 18.74
CA ASN A 33 9.82 4.10 19.61
C ASN A 33 9.37 2.90 18.76
N PHE A 34 9.79 1.70 19.13
CA PHE A 34 9.29 0.49 18.49
C PHE A 34 7.77 0.37 18.69
N PRO A 35 7.05 -0.13 17.68
CA PRO A 35 5.63 -0.41 17.81
C PRO A 35 5.38 -1.38 18.96
N LYS A 36 4.45 -1.04 19.85
CA LYS A 36 4.04 -1.91 20.94
C LYS A 36 3.22 -3.07 20.40
N GLY A 37 3.37 -4.25 20.99
CA GLY A 37 2.57 -5.42 20.65
C GLY A 37 3.10 -6.25 19.48
N LEU A 38 4.14 -5.79 18.78
CA LEU A 38 4.70 -6.50 17.63
C LEU A 38 5.68 -7.64 18.03
N GLU A 39 6.37 -7.51 19.16
CA GLU A 39 7.27 -8.55 19.66
C GLU A 39 6.51 -9.70 20.31
N SER A 40 6.90 -10.93 19.99
CA SER A 40 6.38 -12.16 20.58
C SER A 40 7.46 -13.25 20.63
N GLU A 41 7.14 -14.44 21.13
CA GLU A 41 8.06 -15.58 21.12
C GLU A 41 8.54 -15.94 19.69
N ASN A 42 7.72 -15.70 18.68
CA ASN A 42 7.98 -16.02 17.29
C ASN A 42 8.31 -14.79 16.41
N ILE A 43 8.35 -13.59 16.99
CA ILE A 43 8.67 -12.36 16.28
C ILE A 43 9.67 -11.53 17.09
N ARG A 44 10.77 -11.18 16.45
CA ARG A 44 11.76 -10.22 16.96
C ARG A 44 11.64 -8.89 16.21
N VAL A 45 11.74 -7.80 16.94
CA VAL A 45 11.85 -6.46 16.40
C VAL A 45 13.21 -5.88 16.77
N ILE A 46 13.99 -5.48 15.77
CA ILE A 46 15.33 -4.93 15.96
C ILE A 46 15.49 -3.60 15.24
N ASN A 47 16.39 -2.78 15.72
CA ASN A 47 16.75 -1.54 15.04
C ASN A 47 17.78 -1.81 13.92
N TRP A 48 18.03 -0.79 13.09
CA TRP A 48 18.94 -0.90 11.96
C TRP A 48 20.40 -1.18 12.38
N GLU A 49 20.86 -0.64 13.50
CA GLU A 49 22.22 -0.94 14.00
C GLU A 49 22.39 -2.41 14.39
N GLN A 50 21.39 -2.94 15.09
CA GLN A 50 21.38 -4.37 15.46
C GLN A 50 21.33 -5.25 14.21
N ALA A 51 20.47 -4.91 13.25
CA ALA A 51 20.33 -5.67 12.01
C ALA A 51 21.64 -5.71 11.19
N LEU A 52 22.35 -4.59 11.09
CA LEU A 52 23.64 -4.51 10.40
C LEU A 52 24.72 -5.39 11.09
N ARG A 53 24.60 -5.64 12.39
CA ARG A 53 25.53 -6.53 13.12
C ARG A 53 25.12 -7.98 13.04
N GLU A 54 23.82 -8.29 13.19
CA GLU A 54 23.32 -9.64 13.37
C GLU A 54 22.97 -10.35 12.06
N ILE A 55 22.42 -9.60 11.06
CA ILE A 55 21.93 -10.17 9.79
C ILE A 55 22.42 -9.38 8.55
N PRO A 56 23.71 -9.00 8.46
CA PRO A 56 24.18 -8.13 7.37
C PRO A 56 24.03 -8.77 5.99
N HIS A 57 24.21 -10.06 5.86
CA HIS A 57 24.08 -10.79 4.59
C HIS A 57 22.63 -10.88 4.12
N GLU A 58 21.70 -11.14 5.04
CA GLU A 58 20.27 -11.20 4.76
C GLU A 58 19.74 -9.84 4.36
N LEU A 59 20.12 -8.78 5.08
CA LEU A 59 19.77 -7.40 4.71
C LEU A 59 20.28 -7.03 3.33
N ARG A 60 21.53 -7.31 3.03
CA ARG A 60 22.12 -7.05 1.73
C ARG A 60 21.37 -7.75 0.62
N PHE A 61 21.04 -9.03 0.81
CA PHE A 61 20.27 -9.83 -0.15
C PHE A 61 18.90 -9.18 -0.43
N ILE A 62 18.17 -8.74 0.60
CA ILE A 62 16.86 -8.09 0.46
C ILE A 62 17.01 -6.77 -0.30
N LEU A 63 17.94 -5.92 0.12
CA LEU A 63 18.15 -4.60 -0.48
C LEU A 63 18.59 -4.69 -1.96
N GLU A 64 19.33 -5.73 -2.35
CA GLU A 64 19.71 -5.99 -3.75
C GLU A 64 18.53 -6.49 -4.60
N LYS A 65 17.47 -7.02 -3.98
CA LYS A 65 16.23 -7.46 -4.65
C LYS A 65 15.16 -6.37 -4.76
N GLU A 66 15.26 -5.33 -3.95
CA GLU A 66 14.38 -4.18 -4.06
C GLU A 66 14.46 -3.56 -5.46
N GLU A 67 13.34 -3.05 -5.97
CA GLU A 67 13.37 -2.25 -7.17
C GLU A 67 14.08 -0.92 -6.90
N PRO A 68 14.95 -0.49 -7.80
CA PRO A 68 15.72 0.74 -7.58
C PRO A 68 14.81 1.97 -7.54
N PRO A 69 15.20 3.01 -6.79
CA PRO A 69 14.45 4.24 -6.75
C PRO A 69 14.34 4.86 -8.14
N LYS A 70 13.12 5.23 -8.55
CA LYS A 70 12.85 5.86 -9.85
C LYS A 70 12.97 7.39 -9.78
N THR A 71 12.94 7.94 -8.59
CA THR A 71 12.94 9.39 -8.36
C THR A 71 14.07 9.78 -7.42
N GLN A 72 14.51 11.03 -7.52
CA GLN A 72 15.51 11.60 -6.59
C GLN A 72 15.00 11.59 -5.14
N TYR A 73 13.69 11.76 -4.95
CA TYR A 73 13.07 11.72 -3.62
C TYR A 73 13.14 10.34 -2.98
N GLU A 74 12.88 9.29 -3.74
CA GLU A 74 13.01 7.91 -3.24
C GLU A 74 14.46 7.58 -2.89
N ALA A 75 15.40 8.00 -3.73
CA ALA A 75 16.82 7.85 -3.45
C ALA A 75 17.21 8.61 -2.17
N PHE A 76 16.66 9.82 -1.98
CA PHE A 76 16.89 10.62 -0.78
C PHE A 76 16.36 9.92 0.47
N VAL A 77 15.12 9.40 0.42
CA VAL A 77 14.50 8.65 1.53
C VAL A 77 15.34 7.43 1.90
N ASN A 78 15.77 6.67 0.90
CA ASN A 78 16.61 5.48 1.13
C ASN A 78 17.98 5.81 1.75
N ALA A 79 18.53 6.98 1.46
CA ALA A 79 19.82 7.40 1.97
C ALA A 79 19.77 8.13 3.33
N ASN A 80 18.61 8.69 3.70
CA ASN A 80 18.50 9.62 4.82
C ASN A 80 17.40 9.24 5.83
N PHE A 81 16.96 7.99 5.88
CA PHE A 81 15.98 7.59 6.92
C PHE A 81 16.57 7.79 8.32
N ASN A 82 15.72 8.26 9.22
CA ASN A 82 16.07 8.59 10.61
C ASN A 82 15.28 7.79 11.64
N ALA A 83 14.38 6.95 11.16
CA ALA A 83 13.49 6.10 11.94
C ALA A 83 13.26 4.77 11.20
N GLY A 84 12.80 3.75 11.92
CA GLY A 84 12.41 2.47 11.37
C GLY A 84 12.92 1.28 12.14
N PHE A 85 12.40 0.12 11.80
CA PHE A 85 12.67 -1.14 12.46
C PHE A 85 12.71 -2.29 11.45
N ILE A 86 13.18 -3.42 11.92
CA ILE A 86 13.20 -4.67 11.18
C ILE A 86 12.48 -5.72 12.00
N VAL A 87 11.45 -6.31 11.40
CA VAL A 87 10.68 -7.43 11.96
C VAL A 87 11.23 -8.72 11.38
N ILE A 88 11.44 -9.71 12.23
CA ILE A 88 11.93 -11.01 11.81
C ILE A 88 11.10 -12.09 12.48
N THR A 89 10.43 -12.93 11.69
CA THR A 89 9.74 -14.09 12.23
C THR A 89 10.73 -15.26 12.47
N LYS A 90 10.40 -16.13 13.40
CA LYS A 90 11.12 -17.38 13.58
C LYS A 90 10.63 -18.39 12.52
N ARG A 91 11.54 -19.15 11.91
CA ARG A 91 11.21 -20.21 10.94
C ARG A 91 10.26 -21.26 11.52
N ASP A 92 9.51 -21.91 10.64
CA ASP A 92 8.63 -23.03 10.99
C ASP A 92 7.61 -22.68 12.09
N SER A 93 7.09 -21.45 12.07
CA SER A 93 6.15 -20.92 13.07
C SER A 93 4.72 -20.88 12.56
N LEU A 94 3.78 -21.21 13.47
CA LEU A 94 2.35 -21.08 13.26
C LEU A 94 1.81 -19.91 14.08
N PHE A 95 1.06 -19.04 13.41
CA PHE A 95 0.38 -17.90 14.03
C PHE A 95 -1.12 -18.13 13.97
N LYS A 96 -1.85 -17.77 15.03
CA LYS A 96 -3.31 -17.92 15.11
C LYS A 96 -4.02 -16.58 15.12
N ASP A 97 -3.47 -15.66 15.90
CA ASP A 97 -4.11 -14.38 16.18
C ASP A 97 -3.56 -13.26 15.30
N ILE A 98 -4.36 -12.22 15.12
CA ILE A 98 -3.91 -11.01 14.46
C ILE A 98 -3.01 -10.20 15.39
N ILE A 99 -1.90 -9.72 14.85
CA ILE A 99 -0.97 -8.84 15.54
C ILE A 99 -1.23 -7.43 15.02
N ASN A 100 -1.84 -6.63 15.86
CA ASN A 100 -2.16 -5.23 15.55
C ASN A 100 -1.11 -4.32 16.19
N TYR A 101 -0.55 -3.40 15.42
CA TYR A 101 0.42 -2.42 15.89
C TYR A 101 0.26 -1.08 15.19
N GLU A 102 0.73 -0.03 15.84
CA GLU A 102 0.62 1.32 15.33
C GLU A 102 1.99 1.97 15.15
N ILE A 103 2.16 2.67 14.05
CA ILE A 103 3.26 3.59 13.83
C ILE A 103 2.76 4.98 14.17
N GLU A 104 3.11 5.44 15.36
CA GLU A 104 2.88 6.79 15.81
C GLU A 104 4.13 7.64 15.62
N ASN A 105 3.99 8.73 14.89
CA ASN A 105 5.07 9.68 14.78
C ASN A 105 4.55 11.11 14.76
N THR A 106 4.91 11.86 15.76
CA THR A 106 4.43 13.23 15.97
C THR A 106 5.20 14.30 15.22
N GLN A 107 6.23 13.92 14.45
CA GLN A 107 7.07 14.90 13.73
C GLN A 107 7.72 14.28 12.49
N ASP A 108 8.03 15.14 11.52
CA ASP A 108 8.66 14.86 10.23
C ASP A 108 9.67 13.69 10.24
N SER A 109 9.19 12.48 9.99
CA SER A 109 10.01 11.28 10.00
C SER A 109 10.16 10.70 8.61
N ILE A 110 11.36 10.21 8.37
CA ILE A 110 11.71 9.38 7.23
C ILE A 110 11.87 7.97 7.77
N ILE A 111 10.88 7.12 7.53
CA ILE A 111 10.81 5.77 8.08
C ILE A 111 11.28 4.78 7.03
N LYS A 112 12.14 3.85 7.43
CA LYS A 112 12.45 2.66 6.62
C LYS A 112 12.27 1.40 7.47
N ASN A 113 11.29 0.57 7.08
CA ASN A 113 11.00 -0.70 7.72
C ASN A 113 11.33 -1.87 6.79
N ILE A 114 11.74 -3.00 7.35
CA ILE A 114 11.82 -4.28 6.64
C ILE A 114 11.12 -5.34 7.49
N ILE A 115 10.23 -6.09 6.85
CA ILE A 115 9.50 -7.19 7.49
C ILE A 115 9.94 -8.49 6.80
N ILE A 116 10.73 -9.27 7.51
CA ILE A 116 11.29 -10.54 7.05
C ILE A 116 10.43 -11.67 7.59
N ILE A 117 9.61 -12.23 6.71
CA ILE A 117 8.79 -13.41 7.02
C ILE A 117 9.59 -14.62 6.54
N ARG A 118 10.17 -15.36 7.48
CA ARG A 118 11.04 -16.48 7.20
C ARG A 118 10.28 -17.67 6.65
N GLU A 119 11.01 -18.74 6.31
CA GLU A 119 10.47 -19.93 5.65
C GLU A 119 9.47 -20.69 6.52
N ASN A 120 8.52 -21.34 5.85
CA ASN A 120 7.52 -22.23 6.45
C ASN A 120 6.67 -21.55 7.52
N ILE A 121 6.31 -20.29 7.29
CA ILE A 121 5.38 -19.56 8.16
C ILE A 121 3.95 -19.86 7.72
N GLU A 122 3.09 -20.20 8.68
CA GLU A 122 1.67 -20.41 8.44
C GLU A 122 0.84 -19.46 9.30
N GLY A 123 -0.13 -18.81 8.68
CA GLY A 123 -1.17 -18.03 9.34
C GLY A 123 -0.72 -16.70 9.96
N LEU A 124 0.45 -16.15 9.58
CA LEU A 124 0.86 -14.82 10.06
C LEU A 124 -0.14 -13.76 9.62
N LYS A 125 -0.65 -13.00 10.58
CA LYS A 125 -1.64 -11.95 10.39
C LYS A 125 -1.15 -10.65 11.00
N LEU A 126 -0.80 -9.66 10.18
CA LEU A 126 -0.35 -8.35 10.63
C LEU A 126 -1.33 -7.26 10.21
N LEU A 127 -1.69 -6.38 11.13
CA LEU A 127 -2.41 -5.15 10.87
C LEU A 127 -1.58 -3.97 11.37
N GLU A 128 -1.22 -3.08 10.47
CA GLU A 128 -0.46 -1.88 10.75
C GLU A 128 -1.34 -0.64 10.60
N THR A 129 -1.39 0.20 11.61
CA THR A 129 -2.02 1.52 11.53
C THR A 129 -0.94 2.60 11.49
N ILE A 130 -0.92 3.37 10.41
CA ILE A 130 0.02 4.48 10.22
C ILE A 130 -0.73 5.77 10.48
N ASN A 131 -0.42 6.39 11.61
CA ASN A 131 -1.06 7.62 12.05
C ASN A 131 -0.32 8.88 11.58
N ALA A 132 -0.88 10.04 11.91
CA ALA A 132 -0.41 11.37 11.57
C ALA A 132 1.10 11.59 11.77
N GLY A 133 1.70 12.46 10.96
CA GLY A 133 3.11 12.87 11.06
C GLY A 133 4.11 12.03 10.26
N VAL A 134 3.69 10.95 9.60
CA VAL A 134 4.55 10.19 8.69
C VAL A 134 4.57 10.86 7.32
N LYS A 135 5.69 11.50 6.97
CA LYS A 135 5.86 12.18 5.69
C LYS A 135 6.53 11.32 4.62
N PHE A 136 7.46 10.47 5.05
CA PHE A 136 8.16 9.55 4.16
C PHE A 136 8.19 8.17 4.79
N MET A 137 7.72 7.19 4.05
CA MET A 137 7.77 5.79 4.46
C MET A 137 8.29 4.93 3.32
N ASN A 138 9.30 4.12 3.62
CA ASN A 138 9.74 3.04 2.76
C ASN A 138 9.62 1.74 3.58
N GLU A 139 8.81 0.83 3.09
CA GLU A 139 8.63 -0.46 3.74
C GLU A 139 8.76 -1.60 2.75
N THR A 140 9.54 -2.60 3.13
CA THR A 140 9.75 -3.80 2.33
C THR A 140 9.31 -5.02 3.09
N ILE A 141 8.39 -5.80 2.50
CA ILE A 141 8.02 -7.14 2.97
C ILE A 141 8.81 -8.16 2.15
N PHE A 142 9.57 -8.99 2.81
CA PHE A 142 10.22 -10.13 2.22
C PHE A 142 9.60 -11.42 2.75
N LEU A 143 8.84 -12.10 1.90
CA LEU A 143 8.18 -13.36 2.21
C LEU A 143 8.99 -14.51 1.64
N MET A 144 9.68 -15.25 2.52
CA MET A 144 10.53 -16.37 2.14
C MET A 144 9.68 -17.61 1.79
N GLN A 145 10.29 -18.60 1.20
CA GLN A 145 9.62 -19.77 0.62
C GLN A 145 8.66 -20.51 1.56
N ASN A 146 7.60 -21.09 0.97
CA ASN A 146 6.57 -21.91 1.66
C ASN A 146 5.84 -21.16 2.79
N SER A 147 5.69 -19.84 2.69
CA SER A 147 5.07 -19.06 3.76
C SER A 147 3.75 -18.45 3.35
N ARG A 148 2.80 -18.35 4.29
CA ARG A 148 1.50 -17.73 4.11
C ARG A 148 1.29 -16.63 5.13
N ALA A 149 1.02 -15.43 4.63
CA ALA A 149 0.80 -14.26 5.48
C ALA A 149 -0.31 -13.36 4.94
N ILE A 150 -0.93 -12.63 5.85
CA ILE A 150 -1.84 -11.53 5.56
C ILE A 150 -1.27 -10.28 6.19
N PHE A 151 -1.10 -9.22 5.40
CA PHE A 151 -0.60 -7.95 5.90
C PHE A 151 -1.47 -6.80 5.40
N CYS A 152 -2.20 -6.19 6.31
CA CYS A 152 -3.06 -5.05 6.01
C CYS A 152 -2.57 -3.77 6.66
N ARG A 153 -2.84 -2.62 6.02
CA ARG A 153 -2.46 -1.28 6.50
C ARG A 153 -3.62 -0.32 6.46
N ILE A 154 -3.71 0.51 7.49
CA ILE A 154 -4.62 1.66 7.53
C ILE A 154 -3.77 2.93 7.58
N PHE A 155 -3.81 3.71 6.51
CA PHE A 155 -3.15 5.00 6.41
C PHE A 155 -4.09 6.11 6.85
N ASN A 156 -3.90 6.59 8.08
CA ASN A 156 -4.64 7.68 8.70
C ASN A 156 -3.74 8.92 8.83
N LEU A 157 -3.34 9.48 7.70
CA LEU A 157 -2.36 10.57 7.60
C LEU A 157 -3.03 11.94 7.72
N ASP A 158 -2.30 12.96 8.14
CA ASP A 158 -2.83 14.32 8.34
C ASP A 158 -2.30 15.36 7.34
N SER A 159 -1.31 14.98 6.53
CA SER A 159 -0.57 15.92 5.69
C SER A 159 -0.17 15.31 4.35
N THR A 160 0.87 15.87 3.75
CA THR A 160 1.52 15.32 2.55
C THR A 160 2.43 14.16 2.91
N SER A 161 2.27 13.02 2.22
CA SER A 161 3.08 11.82 2.49
C SER A 161 3.55 11.16 1.19
N LEU A 162 4.79 10.71 1.20
CA LEU A 162 5.38 9.87 0.16
C LEU A 162 5.62 8.46 0.73
N ILE A 163 4.94 7.50 0.14
CA ILE A 163 4.92 6.12 0.61
C ILE A 163 5.48 5.22 -0.47
N ASN A 164 6.46 4.38 -0.12
CA ASN A 164 7.01 3.36 -1.00
C ASN A 164 6.87 2.01 -0.31
N LEU A 165 6.02 1.15 -0.85
CA LEU A 165 5.79 -0.21 -0.37
C LEU A 165 6.37 -1.19 -1.38
N GLN A 166 7.24 -2.06 -0.92
CA GLN A 166 7.81 -3.12 -1.74
C GLN A 166 7.48 -4.48 -1.15
N THR A 167 7.17 -5.43 -2.03
CA THR A 167 6.90 -6.81 -1.63
C THR A 167 7.72 -7.75 -2.49
N LEU A 168 8.44 -8.65 -1.86
CA LEU A 168 9.23 -9.70 -2.50
C LEU A 168 8.67 -11.05 -2.05
N ILE A 169 8.15 -11.85 -2.98
CA ILE A 169 7.50 -13.12 -2.67
C ILE A 169 8.29 -14.27 -3.29
N GLU A 170 8.83 -15.15 -2.45
CA GLU A 170 9.60 -16.31 -2.85
C GLU A 170 8.69 -17.50 -3.21
N LYS A 171 9.37 -18.63 -3.48
CA LYS A 171 8.77 -19.87 -4.00
C LYS A 171 7.65 -20.40 -3.10
N ASP A 172 6.54 -20.80 -3.75
CA ASP A 172 5.37 -21.44 -3.12
C ASP A 172 4.78 -20.66 -1.95
N SER A 173 4.99 -19.33 -1.93
CA SER A 173 4.51 -18.45 -0.87
C SER A 173 3.29 -17.66 -1.28
N VAL A 174 2.41 -17.38 -0.33
CA VAL A 174 1.13 -16.69 -0.53
C VAL A 174 1.05 -15.47 0.36
N LEU A 175 0.92 -14.30 -0.25
CA LEU A 175 0.64 -13.06 0.46
C LEU A 175 -0.74 -12.53 0.08
N LYS A 176 -1.55 -12.20 1.09
CA LYS A 176 -2.71 -11.36 0.94
C LYS A 176 -2.45 -10.02 1.60
N THR A 177 -2.73 -8.93 0.91
CA THR A 177 -2.52 -7.58 1.45
C THR A 177 -3.71 -6.68 1.17
N GLY A 178 -3.93 -5.69 2.02
CA GLY A 178 -4.95 -4.68 1.85
C GLY A 178 -4.49 -3.34 2.42
N ASN A 179 -4.64 -2.25 1.65
CA ASN A 179 -4.27 -0.92 2.08
C ASN A 179 -5.50 0.00 2.05
N ALA A 180 -5.81 0.61 3.19
CA ALA A 180 -6.86 1.62 3.33
C ALA A 180 -6.24 3.01 3.38
N PHE A 181 -6.44 3.84 2.34
CA PHE A 181 -5.98 5.22 2.31
C PHE A 181 -7.17 6.16 2.57
N LEU A 182 -7.29 6.66 3.79
CA LEU A 182 -8.49 7.35 4.24
C LEU A 182 -8.30 8.85 4.49
N ASN A 183 -7.12 9.27 4.88
CA ASN A 183 -6.80 10.66 5.20
C ASN A 183 -5.46 11.08 4.60
N GLY A 184 -5.17 12.39 4.62
CA GLY A 184 -3.98 12.99 4.02
C GLY A 184 -4.34 13.95 2.89
N ASN A 185 -3.70 15.12 2.85
CA ASN A 185 -3.99 16.13 1.84
C ASN A 185 -3.45 15.74 0.47
N PHE A 186 -2.22 15.25 0.45
CA PHE A 186 -1.55 14.72 -0.73
C PHE A 186 -0.85 13.42 -0.36
N ILE A 187 -1.16 12.35 -1.05
CA ILE A 187 -0.46 11.07 -0.90
C ILE A 187 0.08 10.62 -2.25
N SER A 188 1.39 10.40 -2.32
CA SER A 188 2.01 9.70 -3.43
C SER A 188 2.48 8.34 -2.94
N ALA A 189 1.76 7.30 -3.33
CA ALA A 189 2.07 5.92 -2.98
C ALA A 189 2.64 5.19 -4.19
N ARG A 190 3.84 4.65 -4.03
CA ARG A 190 4.38 3.65 -4.94
C ARG A 190 4.28 2.28 -4.29
N ILE A 191 3.69 1.33 -4.97
CA ILE A 191 3.52 -0.04 -4.52
C ILE A 191 4.15 -0.95 -5.57
N THR A 192 5.18 -1.69 -5.20
CA THR A 192 5.86 -2.61 -6.11
C THR A 192 5.85 -4.03 -5.56
N ASN A 193 5.15 -4.91 -6.25
CA ASN A 193 5.08 -6.31 -5.90
C ASN A 193 5.94 -7.12 -6.86
N SER A 194 6.91 -7.85 -6.36
CA SER A 194 7.80 -8.72 -7.12
C SER A 194 7.57 -10.19 -6.73
N LEU A 195 7.01 -10.96 -7.64
CA LEU A 195 6.84 -12.40 -7.52
C LEU A 195 8.11 -13.06 -8.04
N ILE A 196 9.08 -13.30 -7.14
CA ILE A 196 10.45 -13.70 -7.47
C ILE A 196 10.67 -15.22 -7.47
N GLY A 197 9.74 -15.97 -6.84
CA GLY A 197 9.81 -17.43 -6.77
C GLY A 197 8.69 -18.11 -7.57
N GLN A 198 8.98 -19.32 -8.07
CA GLN A 198 7.98 -20.15 -8.76
C GLN A 198 6.80 -20.45 -7.82
N GLY A 199 5.58 -20.43 -8.37
CA GLY A 199 4.36 -20.71 -7.61
C GLY A 199 3.99 -19.65 -6.57
N SER A 200 4.67 -18.49 -6.57
CA SER A 200 4.33 -17.38 -5.68
C SER A 200 2.98 -16.77 -5.99
N SER A 201 2.26 -16.34 -4.97
CA SER A 201 0.91 -15.81 -5.09
C SER A 201 0.69 -14.53 -4.30
N LEU A 202 0.04 -13.55 -4.93
CA LEU A 202 -0.35 -12.29 -4.34
C LEU A 202 -1.84 -12.01 -4.56
N GLU A 203 -2.55 -11.64 -3.50
CA GLU A 203 -3.84 -10.97 -3.58
C GLU A 203 -3.75 -9.61 -2.87
N GLN A 204 -3.96 -8.52 -3.62
CA GLN A 204 -3.92 -7.15 -3.11
C GLN A 204 -5.30 -6.51 -3.26
N LEU A 205 -5.84 -6.02 -2.15
CA LEU A 205 -7.18 -5.46 -2.03
C LEU A 205 -7.10 -4.07 -1.38
N ASP A 206 -6.99 -3.01 -2.19
CA ASP A 206 -6.80 -1.66 -1.70
C ASP A 206 -8.05 -0.82 -1.88
N PHE A 207 -8.30 0.10 -0.95
CA PHE A 207 -9.36 1.07 -1.11
C PHE A 207 -9.00 2.45 -0.57
N SER A 208 -9.70 3.45 -1.08
CA SER A 208 -9.54 4.83 -0.65
C SER A 208 -10.86 5.60 -0.70
N PHE A 209 -11.00 6.55 0.24
CA PHE A 209 -12.05 7.54 0.22
C PHE A 209 -11.46 8.94 0.36
N LEU A 210 -11.58 9.72 -0.70
CA LEU A 210 -11.06 11.07 -0.79
C LEU A 210 -12.19 12.08 -0.75
N ASN A 211 -11.97 13.17 -0.03
CA ASN A 211 -12.89 14.30 -0.02
C ASN A 211 -12.13 15.63 -0.02
N SER A 212 -12.87 16.75 -0.04
CA SER A 212 -12.32 18.12 -0.11
C SER A 212 -11.36 18.28 -1.30
N LYS A 213 -10.12 18.68 -1.07
CA LYS A 213 -9.07 18.86 -2.10
C LYS A 213 -7.98 17.80 -2.01
N GLN A 214 -8.30 16.67 -1.43
CA GLN A 214 -7.34 15.57 -1.32
C GLN A 214 -6.89 15.08 -2.69
N PHE A 215 -5.61 14.78 -2.81
CA PHE A 215 -5.04 14.25 -4.04
C PHE A 215 -4.24 12.97 -3.75
N TYR A 216 -4.65 11.88 -4.41
CA TYR A 216 -3.91 10.61 -4.41
C TYR A 216 -3.24 10.38 -5.75
N ASN A 217 -1.95 10.01 -5.70
CA ASN A 217 -1.20 9.51 -6.82
C ASN A 217 -0.66 8.12 -6.44
N VAL A 218 -1.17 7.09 -7.12
CA VAL A 218 -0.81 5.69 -6.85
C VAL A 218 -0.13 5.11 -8.08
N ASP A 219 1.15 4.71 -7.94
CA ASP A 219 1.93 3.95 -8.93
C ASP A 219 2.01 2.49 -8.43
N LEU A 220 1.19 1.60 -8.98
CA LEU A 220 1.19 0.17 -8.64
C LEU A 220 1.88 -0.62 -9.74
N LYS A 221 2.92 -1.38 -9.38
CA LYS A 221 3.60 -2.28 -10.30
C LYS A 221 3.68 -3.69 -9.74
N THR A 222 3.13 -4.67 -10.48
CA THR A 222 3.26 -6.08 -10.15
C THR A 222 4.15 -6.78 -11.19
N ILE A 223 5.25 -7.39 -10.74
CA ILE A 223 6.28 -7.97 -11.59
C ILE A 223 6.34 -9.48 -11.36
N HIS A 224 6.05 -10.26 -12.42
CA HIS A 224 6.23 -11.71 -12.42
C HIS A 224 7.63 -12.04 -12.94
N LYS A 225 8.52 -12.46 -12.03
CA LYS A 225 9.93 -12.79 -12.34
C LYS A 225 10.18 -14.30 -12.46
N ALA A 226 9.22 -15.13 -12.02
CA ALA A 226 9.30 -16.59 -12.05
C ALA A 226 8.02 -17.21 -12.57
N SER A 227 8.08 -18.49 -12.97
CA SER A 227 6.97 -19.21 -13.55
C SER A 227 5.87 -19.56 -12.54
N ASP A 228 4.69 -19.90 -13.08
CA ASP A 228 3.53 -20.38 -12.32
C ASP A 228 3.05 -19.38 -11.24
N ALA A 229 3.42 -18.11 -11.35
CA ALA A 229 3.08 -17.09 -10.37
C ALA A 229 1.67 -16.51 -10.62
N TYR A 230 0.96 -16.20 -9.53
CA TYR A 230 -0.38 -15.65 -9.55
C TYR A 230 -0.42 -14.27 -8.90
N SER A 231 -1.09 -13.30 -9.54
CA SER A 231 -1.42 -12.03 -8.89
C SER A 231 -2.84 -11.56 -9.20
N TYR A 232 -3.50 -11.08 -8.18
CA TYR A 232 -4.75 -10.35 -8.26
C TYR A 232 -4.62 -9.04 -7.49
N SER A 233 -4.80 -7.91 -8.18
CA SER A 233 -4.83 -6.59 -7.55
C SER A 233 -6.14 -5.89 -7.90
N GLU A 234 -6.86 -5.44 -6.89
CA GLU A 234 -8.08 -4.65 -7.04
C GLU A 234 -8.01 -3.41 -6.17
N LEU A 235 -8.29 -2.24 -6.78
CA LEU A 235 -8.32 -0.96 -6.10
C LEU A 235 -9.68 -0.31 -6.29
N LYS A 236 -10.30 0.14 -5.20
CA LYS A 236 -11.53 0.91 -5.22
C LYS A 236 -11.33 2.28 -4.61
N THR A 237 -11.69 3.31 -5.36
CA THR A 237 -11.54 4.70 -4.93
C THR A 237 -12.87 5.43 -4.98
N VAL A 238 -13.26 6.06 -3.90
CA VAL A 238 -14.39 6.99 -3.85
C VAL A 238 -13.85 8.41 -3.78
N LEU A 239 -14.43 9.30 -4.60
CA LEU A 239 -14.02 10.70 -4.70
C LEU A 239 -15.21 11.63 -4.48
N ASN A 240 -15.05 12.58 -3.59
CA ASN A 240 -16.06 13.60 -3.30
C ASN A 240 -15.47 15.01 -3.40
N GLU A 241 -16.31 16.03 -3.57
CA GLU A 241 -15.95 17.44 -3.70
C GLU A 241 -14.93 17.70 -4.83
N GLU A 242 -13.80 18.34 -4.56
CA GLU A 242 -12.74 18.67 -5.52
C GLU A 242 -11.58 17.65 -5.49
N SER A 243 -11.80 16.48 -4.88
CA SER A 243 -10.75 15.48 -4.72
C SER A 243 -10.31 14.85 -6.04
N LYS A 244 -9.04 14.42 -6.09
CA LYS A 244 -8.43 13.91 -7.32
C LYS A 244 -7.68 12.62 -7.06
N ASN A 245 -7.78 11.68 -8.02
CA ASN A 245 -7.01 10.44 -8.03
C ASN A 245 -6.28 10.28 -9.36
N LEU A 246 -5.01 9.94 -9.28
CA LEU A 246 -4.22 9.47 -10.40
C LEU A 246 -3.72 8.06 -10.07
N PHE A 247 -4.14 7.08 -10.86
CA PHE A 247 -3.70 5.71 -10.75
C PHE A 247 -2.93 5.29 -12.00
N ASP A 248 -1.66 4.88 -11.83
CA ASP A 248 -0.83 4.27 -12.88
C ASP A 248 -0.54 2.83 -12.44
N GLY A 249 -1.18 1.86 -13.10
CA GLY A 249 -1.10 0.45 -12.75
C GLY A 249 -0.40 -0.36 -13.84
N MET A 250 0.62 -1.16 -13.49
CA MET A 250 1.35 -1.99 -14.43
C MET A 250 1.47 -3.44 -13.96
N ILE A 251 1.12 -4.36 -14.83
CA ILE A 251 1.55 -5.76 -14.73
C ILE A 251 2.73 -5.95 -15.70
N LYS A 252 3.88 -6.36 -15.15
CA LYS A 252 5.06 -6.73 -15.92
C LYS A 252 5.36 -8.21 -15.77
N ILE A 253 5.47 -8.93 -16.89
CA ILE A 253 5.82 -10.35 -16.89
C ILE A 253 7.13 -10.51 -17.65
N LEU A 254 8.19 -10.92 -16.94
CA LEU A 254 9.51 -11.15 -17.50
C LEU A 254 9.57 -12.47 -18.28
N PRO A 255 10.60 -12.74 -19.12
CA PRO A 255 10.70 -13.96 -19.92
C PRO A 255 10.59 -15.26 -19.10
N ASN A 256 11.09 -15.27 -17.86
CA ASN A 256 10.98 -16.41 -16.96
C ASN A 256 9.61 -16.54 -16.27
N GLY A 257 8.70 -15.58 -16.46
CA GLY A 257 7.35 -15.57 -15.88
C GLY A 257 6.34 -16.43 -16.65
N GLN A 258 6.75 -17.54 -17.23
CA GLN A 258 5.85 -18.44 -17.97
C GLN A 258 4.75 -18.99 -17.09
N LYS A 259 3.56 -19.21 -17.65
CA LYS A 259 2.35 -19.65 -16.96
C LYS A 259 1.86 -18.68 -15.86
N ALA A 260 2.32 -17.44 -15.87
CA ALA A 260 1.80 -16.42 -15.00
C ALA A 260 0.30 -16.17 -15.25
N ASN A 261 -0.46 -15.95 -14.18
CA ASN A 261 -1.84 -15.53 -14.24
C ASN A 261 -1.99 -14.23 -13.43
N ALA A 262 -2.26 -13.12 -14.12
CA ALA A 262 -2.22 -11.78 -13.53
C ALA A 262 -3.47 -10.97 -13.85
N LEU A 263 -4.09 -10.40 -12.82
CA LEU A 263 -5.28 -9.55 -12.98
C LEU A 263 -5.07 -8.23 -12.22
N LEU A 264 -5.39 -7.11 -12.88
CA LEU A 264 -5.40 -5.78 -12.27
C LEU A 264 -6.76 -5.12 -12.52
N LYS A 265 -7.45 -4.71 -11.47
CA LYS A 265 -8.73 -4.01 -11.57
C LYS A 265 -8.67 -2.69 -10.80
N THR A 266 -9.22 -1.64 -11.37
CA THR A 266 -9.42 -0.37 -10.67
C THR A 266 -10.83 0.15 -10.92
N HIS A 267 -11.47 0.59 -9.86
CA HIS A 267 -12.84 1.10 -9.88
C HIS A 267 -12.91 2.43 -9.13
N SER A 268 -13.42 3.46 -9.79
CA SER A 268 -13.58 4.79 -9.17
C SER A 268 -15.05 5.19 -9.17
N LEU A 269 -15.55 5.66 -8.02
CA LEU A 269 -16.88 6.22 -7.84
C LEU A 269 -16.76 7.73 -7.55
N LEU A 270 -17.32 8.54 -8.42
CA LEU A 270 -17.32 10.00 -8.28
C LEU A 270 -18.66 10.46 -7.72
N LEU A 271 -18.62 11.14 -6.58
CA LEU A 271 -19.80 11.64 -5.86
C LEU A 271 -20.14 13.09 -6.19
N SER A 272 -19.22 13.81 -6.81
CA SER A 272 -19.36 15.22 -7.17
C SER A 272 -18.85 15.51 -8.58
N ARG A 273 -19.28 16.61 -9.17
CA ARG A 273 -18.88 17.02 -10.54
C ARG A 273 -17.43 17.48 -10.62
N ASP A 274 -16.90 18.02 -9.51
CA ASP A 274 -15.55 18.56 -9.43
C ASP A 274 -14.50 17.50 -9.04
N ALA A 275 -14.97 16.32 -8.61
CA ALA A 275 -14.10 15.16 -8.41
C ALA A 275 -13.56 14.64 -9.74
N SER A 276 -12.32 14.19 -9.75
CA SER A 276 -11.71 13.67 -10.96
C SER A 276 -10.80 12.46 -10.69
N THR A 277 -10.84 11.49 -11.61
CA THR A 277 -9.96 10.32 -11.57
C THR A 277 -9.33 10.10 -12.94
N ASN A 278 -8.06 9.66 -12.92
CA ASN A 278 -7.37 9.19 -14.12
C ASN A 278 -6.76 7.83 -13.81
N ASN A 279 -7.31 6.79 -14.43
CA ASN A 279 -6.87 5.41 -14.23
C ASN A 279 -6.15 4.92 -15.50
N ILE A 280 -4.86 4.61 -15.38
CA ILE A 280 -3.97 4.22 -16.49
C ILE A 280 -3.43 2.81 -16.24
N PRO A 281 -4.22 1.75 -16.47
CA PRO A 281 -3.71 0.39 -16.37
C PRO A 281 -2.90 0.01 -17.63
N SER A 282 -1.80 -0.71 -17.45
CA SER A 282 -0.90 -1.13 -18.52
C SER A 282 -0.38 -2.55 -18.34
N LEU A 283 0.05 -3.17 -19.45
CA LEU A 283 0.66 -4.51 -19.49
C LEU A 283 1.99 -4.42 -20.23
N GLU A 284 3.03 -5.02 -19.65
CA GLU A 284 4.33 -5.24 -20.30
C GLU A 284 4.66 -6.73 -20.20
N ILE A 285 4.52 -7.46 -21.32
CA ILE A 285 4.60 -8.92 -21.32
C ILE A 285 5.77 -9.35 -22.23
N GLU A 286 6.75 -10.02 -21.64
CA GLU A 286 7.93 -10.56 -22.29
C GLU A 286 7.94 -12.11 -22.34
N ALA A 287 6.84 -12.77 -21.94
CA ALA A 287 6.66 -14.22 -21.92
C ALA A 287 5.50 -14.64 -22.81
N ASP A 288 5.53 -15.87 -23.35
CA ASP A 288 4.57 -16.33 -24.35
C ASP A 288 3.34 -17.04 -23.76
N ASP A 289 3.54 -17.91 -22.77
CA ASP A 289 2.46 -18.70 -22.15
C ASP A 289 1.98 -18.03 -20.86
N VAL A 290 1.09 -17.04 -20.99
CA VAL A 290 0.58 -16.27 -19.82
C VAL A 290 -0.89 -15.92 -19.97
N LYS A 291 -1.53 -15.62 -18.84
CA LYS A 291 -2.83 -14.98 -18.76
C LYS A 291 -2.67 -13.66 -18.03
N ALA A 292 -2.90 -12.54 -18.73
CA ALA A 292 -2.82 -11.22 -18.13
C ALA A 292 -4.00 -10.37 -18.58
N THR A 293 -4.70 -9.78 -17.62
CA THR A 293 -5.83 -8.90 -17.90
C THR A 293 -5.79 -7.68 -17.00
N HIS A 294 -6.29 -6.56 -17.53
CA HIS A 294 -6.56 -5.38 -16.72
C HIS A 294 -7.95 -4.81 -17.03
N SER A 295 -8.52 -4.09 -16.07
CA SER A 295 -9.74 -3.32 -16.28
C SER A 295 -9.72 -2.05 -15.44
N ALA A 296 -10.26 -0.98 -16.00
CA ALA A 296 -10.48 0.28 -15.30
C ALA A 296 -11.91 0.74 -15.53
N THR A 297 -12.60 1.11 -14.47
CA THR A 297 -13.95 1.69 -14.55
C THR A 297 -14.02 2.96 -13.71
N SER A 298 -14.77 3.92 -14.20
CA SER A 298 -15.16 5.10 -13.43
C SER A 298 -16.64 5.36 -13.64
N SER A 299 -17.36 5.59 -12.59
CA SER A 299 -18.79 5.88 -12.60
C SER A 299 -19.10 7.09 -11.73
N ASN A 300 -20.13 7.82 -12.09
CA ASN A 300 -20.71 8.82 -11.20
C ASN A 300 -21.68 8.13 -10.23
N LEU A 301 -22.03 8.85 -9.17
CA LEU A 301 -23.12 8.46 -8.29
C LEU A 301 -24.40 8.27 -9.12
N ASP A 302 -25.07 7.16 -8.93
CA ASP A 302 -26.33 6.84 -9.61
C ASP A 302 -27.49 7.59 -8.90
N GLU A 303 -28.00 8.60 -9.57
CA GLU A 303 -29.11 9.43 -9.04
C GLU A 303 -30.41 8.61 -8.89
N ASP A 304 -30.64 7.58 -9.69
CA ASP A 304 -31.80 6.72 -9.54
C ASP A 304 -31.69 5.85 -8.28
N GLN A 305 -30.50 5.35 -7.98
CA GLN A 305 -30.25 4.63 -6.73
C GLN A 305 -30.42 5.56 -5.51
N LEU A 306 -29.93 6.79 -5.60
CA LEU A 306 -30.09 7.78 -4.54
C LEU A 306 -31.55 8.09 -4.32
N PHE A 307 -32.31 8.39 -5.38
CA PHE A 307 -33.75 8.66 -5.34
C PHE A 307 -34.53 7.46 -4.76
N TYR A 308 -34.17 6.24 -5.14
CA TYR A 308 -34.79 5.04 -4.60
C TYR A 308 -34.65 4.93 -3.08
N LEU A 309 -33.44 5.17 -2.56
CA LEU A 309 -33.20 5.17 -1.11
C LEU A 309 -33.97 6.29 -0.39
N GLU A 310 -33.96 7.51 -0.95
CA GLU A 310 -34.73 8.65 -0.42
C GLU A 310 -36.23 8.37 -0.40
N SER A 311 -36.77 7.68 -1.42
CA SER A 311 -38.18 7.27 -1.48
C SER A 311 -38.56 6.24 -0.40
N ARG A 312 -37.57 5.60 0.21
CA ARG A 312 -37.71 4.69 1.36
C ARG A 312 -37.49 5.36 2.71
N CYS A 313 -37.59 6.69 2.75
CA CYS A 313 -37.41 7.53 3.95
C CYS A 313 -35.99 7.49 4.54
N ILE A 314 -34.98 7.12 3.75
CA ILE A 314 -33.57 7.30 4.10
C ILE A 314 -33.20 8.73 3.71
N ASN A 315 -32.63 9.52 4.63
CA ASN A 315 -32.22 10.86 4.27
C ASN A 315 -31.05 10.85 3.27
N LYS A 316 -30.84 11.95 2.55
CA LYS A 316 -29.88 12.02 1.44
C LYS A 316 -28.45 11.67 1.85
N GLU A 317 -28.04 12.08 3.03
CA GLU A 317 -26.68 11.82 3.57
C GLU A 317 -26.51 10.32 3.88
N GLU A 318 -27.45 9.73 4.60
CA GLU A 318 -27.44 8.29 4.87
C GLU A 318 -27.51 7.45 3.59
N ALA A 319 -28.30 7.90 2.60
CA ALA A 319 -28.37 7.24 1.30
C ALA A 319 -27.01 7.26 0.59
N ARG A 320 -26.32 8.40 0.57
CA ARG A 320 -24.94 8.50 0.04
C ARG A 320 -23.97 7.60 0.79
N HIS A 321 -23.98 7.62 2.12
CA HIS A 321 -23.13 6.75 2.95
C HIS A 321 -23.41 5.27 2.65
N THR A 322 -24.67 4.89 2.45
CA THR A 322 -25.03 3.52 2.11
C THR A 322 -24.44 3.09 0.77
N ILE A 323 -24.49 3.94 -0.25
CA ILE A 323 -23.89 3.65 -1.57
C ILE A 323 -22.36 3.55 -1.46
N ILE A 324 -21.71 4.48 -0.75
CA ILE A 324 -20.26 4.46 -0.53
C ILE A 324 -19.84 3.16 0.17
N LYS A 325 -20.53 2.82 1.26
CA LYS A 325 -20.28 1.57 1.99
C LYS A 325 -20.43 0.36 1.08
N GLY A 326 -21.54 0.21 0.39
CA GLY A 326 -21.77 -0.91 -0.52
C GLY A 326 -20.70 -1.04 -1.59
N PHE A 327 -20.19 0.08 -2.13
CA PHE A 327 -19.11 0.08 -3.09
C PHE A 327 -17.79 -0.40 -2.49
N LEU A 328 -17.38 0.12 -1.31
CA LEU A 328 -16.10 -0.21 -0.68
C LEU A 328 -16.14 -1.54 0.10
N GLU A 329 -17.22 -1.85 0.79
CA GLU A 329 -17.35 -3.09 1.55
C GLU A 329 -17.25 -4.34 0.67
N SER A 330 -17.62 -4.25 -0.60
CA SER A 330 -17.49 -5.36 -1.53
C SER A 330 -16.04 -5.83 -1.75
N ILE A 331 -15.04 -4.97 -1.53
CA ILE A 331 -13.62 -5.35 -1.53
C ILE A 331 -13.14 -5.67 -0.11
N ILE A 332 -13.64 -4.95 0.91
CA ILE A 332 -13.24 -5.13 2.30
C ILE A 332 -13.62 -6.55 2.79
N TYR A 333 -14.84 -7.02 2.49
CA TYR A 333 -15.30 -8.37 2.88
C TYR A 333 -14.57 -9.52 2.18
N ARG A 334 -13.69 -9.24 1.24
CA ARG A 334 -12.78 -10.26 0.70
C ARG A 334 -11.56 -10.48 1.59
N LEU A 335 -11.28 -9.57 2.51
CA LEU A 335 -10.33 -9.79 3.59
C LEU A 335 -10.97 -10.72 4.64
N PRO A 336 -10.18 -11.44 5.45
CA PRO A 336 -10.75 -12.17 6.59
C PRO A 336 -11.52 -11.24 7.54
N GLU A 337 -12.54 -11.80 8.21
CA GLU A 337 -13.46 -11.05 9.07
C GLU A 337 -12.75 -10.14 10.07
N GLU A 338 -11.70 -10.65 10.72
CA GLU A 338 -10.88 -9.92 11.69
C GLU A 338 -10.32 -8.60 11.13
N TYR A 339 -9.95 -8.57 9.84
CA TYR A 339 -9.45 -7.35 9.18
C TYR A 339 -10.59 -6.47 8.67
N SER A 340 -11.67 -7.10 8.19
CA SER A 340 -12.82 -6.37 7.68
C SER A 340 -13.43 -5.47 8.73
N GLU A 341 -13.50 -5.91 9.98
CA GLU A 341 -13.98 -5.12 11.11
C GLU A 341 -13.15 -3.84 11.31
N TYR A 342 -11.82 -3.95 11.38
CA TYR A 342 -10.92 -2.78 11.51
C TYR A 342 -11.04 -1.82 10.32
N MET A 343 -11.12 -2.36 9.11
CA MET A 343 -11.22 -1.55 7.88
C MET A 343 -12.56 -0.82 7.81
N ILE A 344 -13.66 -1.48 8.21
CA ILE A 344 -15.00 -0.89 8.26
C ILE A 344 -15.06 0.18 9.35
N GLU A 345 -14.49 -0.08 10.52
CA GLU A 345 -14.42 0.92 11.59
C GLU A 345 -13.68 2.18 11.13
N ALA A 346 -12.53 2.02 10.49
CA ALA A 346 -11.76 3.14 9.94
C ALA A 346 -12.53 3.90 8.86
N LEU A 347 -13.24 3.19 7.97
CA LEU A 347 -14.11 3.80 6.96
C LEU A 347 -15.27 4.57 7.60
N ASN A 348 -15.94 4.00 8.61
CA ASN A 348 -17.03 4.66 9.32
C ASN A 348 -16.58 5.97 9.98
N LYS A 349 -15.45 5.96 10.68
CA LYS A 349 -14.86 7.17 11.27
C LYS A 349 -14.58 8.25 10.21
N LYS A 350 -14.16 7.84 9.02
CA LYS A 350 -13.94 8.77 7.90
C LYS A 350 -15.25 9.35 7.38
N LEU A 351 -16.29 8.54 7.25
CA LEU A 351 -17.62 8.97 6.78
C LEU A 351 -18.29 9.93 7.78
N GLU A 352 -18.16 9.69 9.08
CA GLU A 352 -18.70 10.57 10.14
C GLU A 352 -18.02 11.94 10.19
N ALA A 353 -16.79 12.04 9.70
CA ALA A 353 -16.02 13.28 9.64
C ALA A 353 -16.20 14.06 8.34
N THR A 354 -17.04 13.57 7.41
CA THR A 354 -17.26 14.13 6.08
C THR A 354 -18.65 14.68 5.93
#